data_191f6f5f2f4b4fb65db4f3b2140c6fe8
#
_entry.id   191f6f5f2f4b4fb65db4f3b2140c6fe8
#
_cell.length_a   1.000
_cell.length_b   1.000
_cell.length_c   1.000
_cell.angle_alpha   90.00
_cell.angle_beta   90.00
_cell.angle_gamma   90.00
#
_symmetry.space_group_name_H-M   'P 1'
#
loop_
_entity.id
_entity.type
_entity.pdbx_description
1 polymer ?
#
loop_
_entity_poly.entity_id
_entity_poly.type
_entity_poly.pdbx_seq_one_letter_code
_entity_poly.pdbx_strand_id
1 'polypeptide(L)'
;MPLPLEIATTPHAHDAQVGEIIDLLCKPSICGPISDILGRDAFMEAATDLTQRLYLGEYAAALARYSDESSNTIKPVGTIIYSQDSNDPKIANLELIVVREKYRLRQVGTQLMKIVEEEARLLGAVQLQTQAPQRMPDLQHFLAANGFYYSRMEESEGGVLFLRYKKYCRRIKSVVS
;
A
#
# COMPACT_ATOMS: atom_id res chain seq x y z
N MET A 1 2.16 -16.00 18.46
CA MET A 1 3.51 -15.80 17.88
C MET A 1 3.38 -14.90 16.65
N PRO A 2 4.26 -13.89 16.48
CA PRO A 2 4.30 -13.15 15.23
C PRO A 2 4.67 -14.11 14.10
N LEU A 3 4.05 -13.91 12.92
CA LEU A 3 4.39 -14.68 11.73
C LEU A 3 5.82 -14.37 11.31
N PRO A 4 6.60 -15.36 10.83
CA PRO A 4 7.88 -15.12 10.20
C PRO A 4 7.63 -14.38 8.87
N LEU A 5 7.63 -13.04 8.93
CA LEU A 5 7.46 -12.18 7.77
C LEU A 5 8.81 -11.62 7.36
N GLU A 6 9.13 -11.80 6.11
CA GLU A 6 10.18 -11.04 5.43
C GLU A 6 9.50 -9.85 4.71
N ILE A 7 9.96 -8.64 4.97
CA ILE A 7 9.48 -7.47 4.24
C ILE A 7 10.66 -6.89 3.47
N ALA A 8 10.52 -6.90 2.14
CA ALA A 8 11.46 -6.28 1.23
C ALA A 8 10.89 -4.95 0.74
N THR A 9 11.71 -3.91 0.78
CA THR A 9 11.41 -2.63 0.15
C THR A 9 12.14 -2.54 -1.17
N THR A 10 11.51 -1.94 -2.16
CA THR A 10 12.10 -1.72 -3.46
C THR A 10 11.96 -0.27 -3.85
N PRO A 11 13.00 0.55 -3.66
CA PRO A 11 13.03 1.88 -4.25
C PRO A 11 13.06 1.84 -5.79
N HIS A 12 13.54 0.71 -6.34
CA HIS A 12 13.46 0.38 -7.78
C HIS A 12 13.08 -1.10 -7.85
N ALA A 13 11.81 -1.37 -8.12
CA ALA A 13 11.32 -2.75 -8.18
C ALA A 13 12.09 -3.53 -9.25
N HIS A 14 12.83 -4.56 -8.83
CA HIS A 14 13.37 -5.53 -9.76
C HIS A 14 12.22 -6.31 -10.41
N ASP A 15 12.33 -6.68 -11.66
CA ASP A 15 11.29 -7.36 -12.45
C ASP A 15 10.62 -8.52 -11.71
N ALA A 16 11.39 -9.30 -10.95
CA ALA A 16 10.87 -10.42 -10.16
C ALA A 16 9.88 -9.98 -9.07
N GLN A 17 10.13 -8.84 -8.41
CA GLN A 17 9.26 -8.33 -7.35
C GLN A 17 8.00 -7.70 -7.92
N VAL A 18 8.09 -7.03 -9.06
CA VAL A 18 6.91 -6.54 -9.77
C VAL A 18 6.03 -7.71 -10.18
N GLY A 19 6.62 -8.81 -10.68
CA GLY A 19 5.90 -10.05 -10.97
C GLY A 19 5.15 -10.60 -9.77
N GLU A 20 5.79 -10.68 -8.59
CA GLU A 20 5.14 -11.13 -7.35
C GLU A 20 3.98 -10.20 -6.91
N ILE A 21 4.11 -8.89 -7.10
CA ILE A 21 3.05 -7.91 -6.79
C ILE A 21 1.88 -8.13 -7.74
N ILE A 22 2.13 -8.30 -9.03
CA ILE A 22 1.09 -8.57 -10.03
C ILE A 22 0.35 -9.86 -9.69
N ASP A 23 1.08 -10.95 -9.41
CA ASP A 23 0.49 -12.22 -8.99
C ASP A 23 -0.37 -12.10 -7.74
N LEU A 24 0.05 -11.26 -6.80
CA LEU A 24 -0.74 -10.98 -5.61
C LEU A 24 -2.03 -10.23 -5.97
N LEU A 25 -1.96 -9.20 -6.81
CA LEU A 25 -3.11 -8.38 -7.21
C LEU A 25 -4.12 -9.16 -8.07
N CYS A 26 -3.66 -10.11 -8.88
CA CYS A 26 -4.52 -10.96 -9.70
C CYS A 26 -5.30 -12.02 -8.89
N LYS A 27 -5.07 -12.16 -7.57
CA LYS A 27 -5.86 -13.11 -6.77
C LYS A 27 -7.32 -12.67 -6.67
N PRO A 28 -8.30 -13.54 -6.97
CA PRO A 28 -9.72 -13.19 -6.93
C PRO A 28 -10.20 -12.60 -5.61
N SER A 29 -9.62 -13.04 -4.49
CA SER A 29 -9.91 -12.50 -3.15
C SER A 29 -9.42 -11.06 -2.93
N ILE A 30 -8.59 -10.54 -3.82
CA ILE A 30 -8.05 -9.18 -3.78
C ILE A 30 -8.69 -8.32 -4.85
N CYS A 31 -8.63 -8.75 -6.12
CA CYS A 31 -9.16 -7.96 -7.23
C CYS A 31 -10.69 -7.90 -7.24
N GLY A 32 -11.39 -8.97 -6.80
CA GLY A 32 -12.85 -9.02 -6.80
C GLY A 32 -13.49 -7.85 -6.05
N PRO A 33 -13.25 -7.68 -4.73
CA PRO A 33 -13.85 -6.59 -3.97
C PRO A 33 -13.53 -5.18 -4.50
N ILE A 34 -12.34 -4.99 -5.07
CA ILE A 34 -11.93 -3.69 -5.64
C ILE A 34 -12.67 -3.47 -6.96
N SER A 35 -12.73 -4.46 -7.83
CA SER A 35 -13.43 -4.36 -9.11
C SER A 35 -14.96 -4.22 -8.94
N ASP A 36 -15.53 -4.79 -7.89
CA ASP A 36 -16.95 -4.61 -7.55
C ASP A 36 -17.29 -3.15 -7.16
N ILE A 37 -16.31 -2.41 -6.64
CA ILE A 37 -16.48 -1.01 -6.25
C ILE A 37 -16.18 -0.06 -7.41
N LEU A 38 -15.08 -0.28 -8.11
CA LEU A 38 -14.60 0.61 -9.17
C LEU A 38 -15.23 0.32 -10.55
N GLY A 39 -15.78 -0.88 -10.72
CA GLY A 39 -16.09 -1.45 -12.02
C GLY A 39 -14.85 -2.13 -12.63
N ARG A 40 -15.09 -3.20 -13.42
CA ARG A 40 -14.04 -4.04 -13.97
C ARG A 40 -13.05 -3.28 -14.86
N ASP A 41 -13.58 -2.45 -15.75
CA ASP A 41 -12.74 -1.72 -16.72
C ASP A 41 -11.86 -0.69 -16.04
N ALA A 42 -12.42 0.11 -15.11
CA ALA A 42 -11.67 1.07 -14.32
C ALA A 42 -10.61 0.41 -13.42
N PHE A 43 -10.92 -0.78 -12.87
CA PHE A 43 -9.94 -1.56 -12.12
C PHE A 43 -8.79 -2.03 -13.02
N MET A 44 -9.09 -2.56 -14.21
CA MET A 44 -8.05 -3.05 -15.14
C MET A 44 -7.15 -1.92 -15.64
N GLU A 45 -7.71 -0.75 -15.91
CA GLU A 45 -6.96 0.45 -16.29
C GLU A 45 -6.01 0.89 -15.15
N ALA A 46 -6.52 1.03 -13.93
CA ALA A 46 -5.74 1.39 -12.78
C ALA A 46 -4.63 0.38 -12.47
N ALA A 47 -4.92 -0.94 -12.57
CA ALA A 47 -3.93 -1.99 -12.35
C ALA A 47 -2.82 -1.97 -13.41
N THR A 48 -3.16 -1.66 -14.67
CA THR A 48 -2.20 -1.54 -15.76
C THR A 48 -1.29 -0.33 -15.56
N ASP A 49 -1.85 0.84 -15.26
CA ASP A 49 -1.07 2.06 -14.97
C ASP A 49 -0.13 1.85 -13.78
N LEU A 50 -0.62 1.30 -12.69
CA LEU A 50 0.16 1.00 -11.50
C LEU A 50 1.33 0.06 -11.80
N THR A 51 1.10 -0.99 -12.59
CA THR A 51 2.12 -1.94 -13.00
C THR A 51 3.18 -1.26 -13.85
N GLN A 52 2.77 -0.45 -14.82
CA GLN A 52 3.69 0.27 -15.69
C GLN A 52 4.58 1.24 -14.89
N ARG A 53 4.01 1.99 -13.95
CA ARG A 53 4.76 2.93 -13.10
C ARG A 53 5.73 2.23 -12.15
N LEU A 54 5.40 1.02 -11.66
CA LEU A 54 6.33 0.19 -10.91
C LEU A 54 7.52 -0.22 -11.77
N TYR A 55 7.30 -0.69 -13.00
CA TYR A 55 8.38 -1.05 -13.93
C TYR A 55 9.27 0.13 -14.30
N LEU A 56 8.67 1.32 -14.44
CA LEU A 56 9.44 2.55 -14.75
C LEU A 56 10.17 3.12 -13.53
N GLY A 57 9.97 2.57 -12.33
CA GLY A 57 10.55 3.07 -11.09
C GLY A 57 9.96 4.39 -10.61
N GLU A 58 8.80 4.79 -11.14
CA GLU A 58 8.06 5.97 -10.68
C GLU A 58 7.36 5.69 -9.35
N TYR A 59 7.01 4.43 -9.11
CA TYR A 59 6.44 3.94 -7.87
C TYR A 59 7.40 3.01 -7.16
N ALA A 60 7.38 3.04 -5.84
CA ALA A 60 8.07 2.11 -4.97
C ALA A 60 7.07 1.18 -4.28
N ALA A 61 7.53 0.03 -3.81
CA ALA A 61 6.68 -0.91 -3.11
C ALA A 61 7.39 -1.52 -1.89
N ALA A 62 6.61 -1.80 -0.85
CA ALA A 62 6.98 -2.69 0.24
C ALA A 62 6.19 -4.00 0.07
N LEU A 63 6.88 -5.12 -0.02
CA LEU A 63 6.30 -6.45 -0.23
C LEU A 63 6.57 -7.34 0.97
N ALA A 64 5.50 -7.82 1.60
CA ALA A 64 5.56 -8.80 2.68
C ALA A 64 5.45 -10.21 2.13
N ARG A 65 6.40 -11.07 2.52
CA ARG A 65 6.43 -12.50 2.20
C ARG A 65 6.30 -13.31 3.48
N TYR A 66 5.59 -14.40 3.38
CA TYR A 66 5.50 -15.41 4.43
C TYR A 66 6.29 -16.64 4.03
N SER A 67 7.20 -17.05 4.90
CA SER A 67 7.93 -18.32 4.75
C SER A 67 7.14 -19.43 5.44
N ASP A 68 6.70 -20.40 4.68
CA ASP A 68 6.05 -21.61 5.18
C ASP A 68 7.11 -22.69 5.34
N GLU A 69 7.61 -22.85 6.56
CA GLU A 69 8.66 -23.84 6.90
C GLU A 69 8.24 -25.27 6.54
N SER A 70 6.93 -25.56 6.61
CA SER A 70 6.39 -26.91 6.33
C SER A 70 6.48 -27.30 4.84
N SER A 71 6.36 -26.31 3.96
CA SER A 71 6.39 -26.50 2.49
C SER A 71 7.64 -25.94 1.83
N ASN A 72 8.53 -25.34 2.60
CA ASN A 72 9.73 -24.61 2.12
C ASN A 72 9.38 -23.61 0.98
N THR A 73 8.22 -22.96 1.10
CA THR A 73 7.73 -22.02 0.09
C THR A 73 7.63 -20.61 0.67
N ILE A 74 8.09 -19.63 -0.10
CA ILE A 74 7.95 -18.22 0.19
C ILE A 74 6.80 -17.68 -0.68
N LYS A 75 5.82 -17.01 -0.04
CA LYS A 75 4.64 -16.51 -0.75
C LYS A 75 4.39 -15.04 -0.45
N PRO A 76 4.10 -14.21 -1.45
CA PRO A 76 3.69 -12.84 -1.22
C PRO A 76 2.32 -12.82 -0.51
N VAL A 77 2.22 -12.04 0.55
CA VAL A 77 1.03 -11.99 1.41
C VAL A 77 0.43 -10.60 1.56
N GLY A 78 1.18 -9.57 1.24
CA GLY A 78 0.70 -8.19 1.26
C GLY A 78 1.70 -7.24 0.61
N THR A 79 1.21 -6.09 0.15
CA THR A 79 2.02 -5.03 -0.42
C THR A 79 1.42 -3.66 -0.12
N ILE A 80 2.28 -2.66 0.00
CA ILE A 80 1.93 -1.24 -0.11
C ILE A 80 2.74 -0.66 -1.26
N ILE A 81 2.06 0.00 -2.19
CA ILE A 81 2.68 0.73 -3.30
C ILE A 81 2.54 2.22 -2.98
N TYR A 82 3.61 2.97 -3.18
CA TYR A 82 3.67 4.38 -2.85
C TYR A 82 4.52 5.15 -3.84
N SER A 83 4.28 6.45 -3.93
CA SER A 83 5.02 7.38 -4.76
C SER A 83 5.32 8.66 -3.99
N GLN A 84 6.30 9.42 -4.43
CA GLN A 84 6.46 10.80 -4.01
C GLN A 84 5.55 11.70 -4.88
N ASP A 85 4.88 12.67 -4.26
CA ASP A 85 4.02 13.58 -5.00
C ASP A 85 4.87 14.44 -5.95
N SER A 86 4.44 14.52 -7.22
CA SER A 86 5.19 15.24 -8.27
C SER A 86 5.21 16.75 -8.06
N ASN A 87 4.23 17.30 -7.34
CA ASN A 87 4.09 18.73 -7.11
C ASN A 87 4.68 19.18 -5.75
N ASP A 88 4.68 18.27 -4.76
CA ASP A 88 5.25 18.55 -3.44
C ASP A 88 6.04 17.34 -2.92
N PRO A 89 7.37 17.37 -3.01
CA PRO A 89 8.23 16.27 -2.56
C PRO A 89 8.15 16.00 -1.05
N LYS A 90 7.49 16.86 -0.28
CA LYS A 90 7.22 16.63 1.15
C LYS A 90 6.02 15.70 1.39
N ILE A 91 5.33 15.30 0.33
CA ILE A 91 4.18 14.41 0.39
C ILE A 91 4.54 13.07 -0.27
N ALA A 92 4.20 11.96 0.38
CA ALA A 92 4.19 10.66 -0.25
C ALA A 92 2.75 10.13 -0.32
N ASN A 93 2.38 9.62 -1.48
CA ASN A 93 1.07 9.05 -1.77
C ASN A 93 1.12 7.53 -1.59
N LEU A 94 0.20 6.96 -0.83
CA LEU A 94 -0.02 5.53 -0.80
C LEU A 94 -1.04 5.20 -1.89
N GLU A 95 -0.58 4.57 -2.95
CA GLU A 95 -1.38 4.29 -4.15
C GLU A 95 -2.22 3.03 -3.97
N LEU A 96 -1.67 2.04 -3.26
CA LEU A 96 -2.34 0.77 -3.02
C LEU A 96 -1.90 0.16 -1.70
N ILE A 97 -2.86 -0.43 -0.98
CA ILE A 97 -2.64 -1.21 0.25
C ILE A 97 -3.41 -2.51 0.13
N VAL A 98 -2.71 -3.63 0.11
CA VAL A 98 -3.31 -4.95 -0.03
C VAL A 98 -2.69 -5.93 0.95
N VAL A 99 -3.53 -6.71 1.63
CA VAL A 99 -3.13 -7.88 2.43
C VAL A 99 -4.10 -9.01 2.14
N ARG A 100 -3.56 -10.20 1.82
CA ARG A 100 -4.38 -11.40 1.59
C ARG A 100 -5.24 -11.69 2.81
N GLU A 101 -6.49 -12.06 2.59
CA GLU A 101 -7.52 -12.21 3.63
C GLU A 101 -7.06 -13.05 4.82
N LYS A 102 -6.51 -14.23 4.59
CA LYS A 102 -6.03 -15.12 5.66
C LYS A 102 -4.87 -14.57 6.51
N TYR A 103 -4.22 -13.48 6.05
CA TYR A 103 -3.14 -12.80 6.75
C TYR A 103 -3.55 -11.44 7.33
N ARG A 104 -4.81 -11.03 7.12
CA ARG A 104 -5.38 -9.86 7.80
C ARG A 104 -5.43 -10.08 9.30
N LEU A 105 -5.50 -8.99 10.06
CA LEU A 105 -5.50 -8.99 11.54
C LEU A 105 -4.25 -9.64 12.19
N ARG A 106 -3.22 -9.95 11.39
CA ARG A 106 -1.93 -10.49 11.84
C ARG A 106 -0.80 -9.46 11.78
N GLN A 107 -1.15 -8.18 11.82
CA GLN A 107 -0.24 -7.03 11.78
C GLN A 107 0.57 -6.86 10.49
N VAL A 108 0.34 -7.65 9.44
CA VAL A 108 1.07 -7.54 8.16
C VAL A 108 0.97 -6.13 7.59
N GLY A 109 -0.25 -5.60 7.45
CA GLY A 109 -0.47 -4.24 6.95
C GLY A 109 0.17 -3.16 7.82
N THR A 110 0.12 -3.33 9.15
CA THR A 110 0.73 -2.37 10.09
C THR A 110 2.26 -2.38 10.01
N GLN A 111 2.88 -3.54 9.80
CA GLN A 111 4.33 -3.63 9.60
C GLN A 111 4.75 -3.02 8.26
N LEU A 112 4.02 -3.32 7.17
CA LEU A 112 4.22 -2.68 5.87
C LEU A 112 4.11 -1.15 5.98
N MET A 113 3.08 -0.65 6.67
CA MET A 113 2.85 0.78 6.84
C MET A 113 4.01 1.47 7.58
N LYS A 114 4.56 0.85 8.63
CA LYS A 114 5.71 1.39 9.35
C LYS A 114 6.94 1.53 8.46
N ILE A 115 7.19 0.53 7.63
CA ILE A 115 8.34 0.54 6.71
C ILE A 115 8.16 1.62 5.66
N VAL A 116 6.99 1.73 5.04
CA VAL A 116 6.72 2.77 4.04
C VAL A 116 6.79 4.18 4.66
N GLU A 117 6.31 4.35 5.89
CA GLU A 117 6.44 5.63 6.60
C GLU A 117 7.92 6.01 6.83
N GLU A 118 8.75 5.03 7.17
CA GLU A 118 10.19 5.25 7.37
C GLU A 118 10.90 5.57 6.04
N GLU A 119 10.64 4.80 4.99
CA GLU A 119 11.18 5.05 3.64
C GLU A 119 10.77 6.43 3.11
N ALA A 120 9.49 6.77 3.18
CA ALA A 120 8.99 8.07 2.76
C ALA A 120 9.67 9.21 3.53
N ARG A 121 9.88 9.03 4.83
CA ARG A 121 10.60 10.01 5.68
C ARG A 121 12.07 10.15 5.28
N LEU A 122 12.74 9.07 4.95
CA LEU A 122 14.12 9.09 4.45
C LEU A 122 14.22 9.83 3.12
N LEU A 123 13.19 9.76 2.28
CA LEU A 123 13.08 10.53 1.04
C LEU A 123 12.65 11.99 1.25
N GLY A 124 12.45 12.42 2.50
CA GLY A 124 12.13 13.80 2.85
C GLY A 124 10.64 14.11 2.99
N ALA A 125 9.76 13.10 2.86
CA ALA A 125 8.33 13.30 3.07
C ALA A 125 8.03 13.63 4.55
N VAL A 126 7.16 14.60 4.76
CA VAL A 126 6.65 14.99 6.08
C VAL A 126 5.20 14.56 6.27
N GLN A 127 4.55 14.14 5.19
CA GLN A 127 3.15 13.73 5.17
C GLN A 127 2.94 12.53 4.25
N LEU A 128 2.15 11.56 4.71
CA LEU A 128 1.56 10.52 3.88
C LEU A 128 0.12 10.90 3.53
N GLN A 129 -0.29 10.62 2.31
CA GLN A 129 -1.66 10.74 1.85
C GLN A 129 -2.14 9.45 1.22
N THR A 130 -3.43 9.18 1.31
CA THR A 130 -4.08 8.07 0.62
C THR A 130 -5.57 8.34 0.47
N GLN A 131 -6.23 7.46 -0.26
CA GLN A 131 -7.69 7.47 -0.39
C GLN A 131 -8.25 6.07 -0.16
N ALA A 132 -9.45 6.00 0.37
CA ALA A 132 -10.21 4.77 0.52
C ALA A 132 -11.61 4.96 -0.07
N PRO A 133 -12.11 4.02 -0.90
CA PRO A 133 -13.50 4.05 -1.30
C PRO A 133 -14.41 4.09 -0.06
N GLN A 134 -15.48 4.88 -0.10
CA GLN A 134 -16.43 4.98 1.01
C GLN A 134 -17.02 3.61 1.38
N ARG A 135 -17.13 2.71 0.41
CA ARG A 135 -17.67 1.35 0.59
C ARG A 135 -16.64 0.33 1.13
N MET A 136 -15.46 0.77 1.57
CA MET A 136 -14.43 -0.10 2.15
C MET A 136 -14.13 0.26 3.62
N PRO A 137 -15.06 -0.01 4.56
CA PRO A 137 -14.91 0.37 5.96
C PRO A 137 -13.68 -0.27 6.63
N ASP A 138 -13.33 -1.50 6.26
CA ASP A 138 -12.14 -2.17 6.81
C ASP A 138 -10.84 -1.42 6.50
N LEU A 139 -10.72 -0.88 5.27
CA LEU A 139 -9.57 -0.05 4.90
C LEU A 139 -9.57 1.27 5.68
N GLN A 140 -10.73 1.88 5.87
CA GLN A 140 -10.87 3.12 6.65
C GLN A 140 -10.47 2.89 8.12
N HIS A 141 -10.94 1.81 8.74
CA HIS A 141 -10.56 1.42 10.10
C HIS A 141 -9.05 1.15 10.20
N PHE A 142 -8.48 0.44 9.22
CA PHE A 142 -7.04 0.20 9.16
C PHE A 142 -6.24 1.50 9.09
N LEU A 143 -6.64 2.45 8.25
CA LEU A 143 -5.99 3.75 8.12
C LEU A 143 -6.07 4.53 9.44
N ALA A 144 -7.25 4.60 10.06
CA ALA A 144 -7.42 5.27 11.35
C ALA A 144 -6.56 4.64 12.45
N ALA A 145 -6.51 3.30 12.53
CA ALA A 145 -5.67 2.57 13.48
C ALA A 145 -4.17 2.81 13.27
N ASN A 146 -3.74 3.15 12.06
CA ASN A 146 -2.37 3.52 11.72
C ASN A 146 -2.09 5.03 11.79
N GLY A 147 -3.00 5.81 12.39
CA GLY A 147 -2.81 7.23 12.69
C GLY A 147 -3.12 8.18 11.53
N PHE A 148 -3.84 7.71 10.52
CA PHE A 148 -4.39 8.58 9.49
C PHE A 148 -5.68 9.23 9.98
N TYR A 149 -5.89 10.47 9.59
CA TYR A 149 -7.13 11.20 9.83
C TYR A 149 -7.83 11.56 8.52
N TYR A 150 -9.15 11.57 8.57
CA TYR A 150 -9.98 11.98 7.45
C TYR A 150 -9.75 13.46 7.13
N SER A 151 -9.63 13.78 5.85
CA SER A 151 -9.38 15.13 5.36
C SER A 151 -10.58 15.70 4.58
N ARG A 152 -11.02 14.96 3.56
CA ARG A 152 -12.14 15.36 2.69
C ARG A 152 -12.70 14.18 1.92
N MET A 153 -13.87 14.37 1.32
CA MET A 153 -14.48 13.45 0.37
C MET A 153 -14.33 13.98 -1.05
N GLU A 154 -14.08 13.09 -1.98
CA GLU A 154 -14.01 13.38 -3.41
C GLU A 154 -14.82 12.35 -4.18
N GLU A 155 -15.45 12.78 -5.26
CA GLU A 155 -16.14 11.90 -6.20
C GLU A 155 -15.29 11.74 -7.45
N SER A 156 -15.08 10.49 -7.90
CA SER A 156 -14.42 10.21 -9.17
C SER A 156 -15.35 10.49 -10.35
N GLU A 157 -14.79 10.56 -11.53
CA GLU A 157 -15.57 10.71 -12.79
C GLU A 157 -16.59 9.56 -12.96
N GLY A 158 -16.33 8.38 -12.41
CA GLY A 158 -17.24 7.23 -12.40
C GLY A 158 -18.26 7.24 -11.26
N GLY A 159 -18.41 8.32 -10.48
CA GLY A 159 -19.38 8.43 -9.39
C GLY A 159 -19.02 7.66 -8.12
N VAL A 160 -17.79 7.15 -8.01
CA VAL A 160 -17.31 6.48 -6.80
C VAL A 160 -16.83 7.52 -5.80
N LEU A 161 -17.37 7.47 -4.58
CA LEU A 161 -16.97 8.34 -3.49
C LEU A 161 -15.72 7.81 -2.79
N PHE A 162 -14.69 8.64 -2.72
CA PHE A 162 -13.45 8.38 -2.01
C PHE A 162 -13.30 9.29 -0.81
N LEU A 163 -12.85 8.72 0.30
CA LEU A 163 -12.45 9.45 1.49
C LEU A 163 -10.93 9.65 1.46
N ARG A 164 -10.49 10.89 1.49
CA ARG A 164 -9.06 11.26 1.55
C ARG A 164 -8.58 11.24 3.00
N TYR A 165 -7.43 10.62 3.20
CA TYR A 165 -6.77 10.48 4.48
C TYR A 165 -5.38 11.06 4.45
N LYS A 166 -4.93 11.61 5.58
CA LYS A 166 -3.60 12.19 5.77
C LYS A 166 -3.01 11.70 7.07
N LYS A 167 -1.69 11.59 7.09
CA LYS A 167 -0.91 11.31 8.29
C LYS A 167 0.39 12.10 8.23
N TYR A 168 0.77 12.79 9.31
CA TYR A 168 2.08 13.39 9.41
C TYR A 168 3.13 12.37 9.85
N CYS A 169 4.25 12.30 9.13
CA CYS A 169 5.40 11.50 9.51
C CYS A 169 6.02 12.13 10.77
N ARG A 170 6.11 11.37 11.86
CA ARG A 170 6.72 11.86 13.08
C ARG A 170 8.22 12.07 12.86
N ARG A 171 8.73 13.28 13.13
CA ARG A 171 10.18 13.48 13.28
C ARG A 171 10.65 12.64 14.46
N ILE A 172 11.57 11.71 14.23
CA ILE A 172 12.33 11.14 15.33
C ILE A 172 13.12 12.32 15.92
N LYS A 173 12.80 12.70 17.16
CA LYS A 173 13.66 13.62 17.89
C LYS A 173 15.02 12.92 17.95
N SER A 174 16.01 13.43 17.23
CA SER A 174 17.39 13.02 17.41
C SER A 174 17.69 13.25 18.88
N VAL A 175 17.86 12.17 19.63
CA VAL A 175 18.48 12.24 20.94
C VAL A 175 19.95 12.55 20.65
N VAL A 176 20.27 13.85 20.59
CA VAL A 176 21.66 14.31 20.63
C VAL A 176 22.09 14.09 22.05
N SER A 177 22.88 13.05 22.25
CA SER A 177 23.63 12.80 23.49
C SER A 177 24.86 13.68 23.52
#